data_414e2bc9abbb50cf6d135cc51e539e4f
#
_entry.id   414e2bc9abbb50cf6d135cc51e539e4f
#
_cell.length_a   1.000
_cell.length_b   1.000
_cell.length_c   1.000
_cell.angle_alpha   90.00
_cell.angle_beta   90.00
_cell.angle_gamma   90.00
#
_symmetry.space_group_name_H-M   'P 1'
#
loop_
_entity.id
_entity.type
_entity.pdbx_description
1 polymer ?
#
loop_
_entity_poly.entity_id
_entity_poly.type
_entity_poly.pdbx_seq_one_letter_code
_entity_poly.pdbx_strand_id
1 'polypeptide(L)'
;MSAVGAIDCGTNSIKLLIGDLPDVAVRESRVVRLGAGVDTTGELSEEALARTFDAIDEFAALLREHDVAQDRIRFCATSATRDARNAAVFTDGVRERLGVDVEVLSGEEEAALVYAGATRALEPSPPDPVLVVDIGGGSTELVLGTAGTPDAAVSLDIGSVRLHERYLHDDPPTTAQTRACAADVDAALDGSGLDLASARTVIGTSGTIKTLAAGLMDLPAFDRDAIDGATPLVAATHRFVDRMLAMSVAERLRLPWLHPGRADVIGAGAIIWSRILARTRVERYVVSEADILYGIAWSIADPS
;
A
#
# COMPACT_ATOMS: atom_id res chain seq x y z
N MET A 1 -25.27 -7.21 11.88
CA MET A 1 -24.66 -5.84 11.99
C MET A 1 -24.81 -5.22 10.62
N SER A 2 -24.82 -3.89 10.49
CA SER A 2 -24.95 -3.25 9.17
C SER A 2 -23.58 -3.12 8.50
N ALA A 3 -23.52 -3.32 7.17
CA ALA A 3 -22.29 -3.22 6.41
C ALA A 3 -21.56 -1.88 6.64
N VAL A 4 -20.24 -1.90 6.60
CA VAL A 4 -19.38 -0.72 6.62
C VAL A 4 -18.79 -0.49 5.24
N GLY A 5 -18.47 0.77 4.90
CA GLY A 5 -17.75 1.16 3.70
C GLY A 5 -16.43 1.83 4.06
N ALA A 6 -15.31 1.14 3.83
CA ALA A 6 -13.98 1.69 4.04
C ALA A 6 -13.37 2.09 2.70
N ILE A 7 -12.88 3.33 2.60
CA ILE A 7 -12.18 3.83 1.41
C ILE A 7 -10.78 4.29 1.81
N ASP A 8 -9.77 3.83 1.08
CA ASP A 8 -8.38 4.22 1.18
C ASP A 8 -7.93 4.85 -0.14
N CYS A 9 -7.60 6.14 -0.12
CA CYS A 9 -7.10 6.86 -1.29
C CYS A 9 -5.61 7.21 -1.10
N GLY A 10 -4.77 6.37 -1.67
CA GLY A 10 -3.31 6.54 -1.65
C GLY A 10 -2.77 7.27 -2.89
N THR A 11 -1.45 7.39 -2.96
CA THR A 11 -0.72 8.04 -4.05
C THR A 11 -0.96 7.37 -5.41
N ASN A 12 -1.01 6.04 -5.47
CA ASN A 12 -1.13 5.29 -6.72
C ASN A 12 -2.54 4.75 -6.98
N SER A 13 -3.24 4.35 -5.95
CA SER A 13 -4.53 3.67 -6.08
C SER A 13 -5.53 4.12 -5.04
N ILE A 14 -6.81 4.07 -5.41
CA ILE A 14 -7.94 4.16 -4.48
C ILE A 14 -8.56 2.78 -4.33
N LYS A 15 -8.97 2.43 -3.12
CA LYS A 15 -9.53 1.12 -2.77
C LYS A 15 -10.83 1.27 -2.00
N LEU A 16 -11.73 0.30 -2.17
CA LEU A 16 -13.00 0.20 -1.45
C LEU A 16 -13.14 -1.20 -0.85
N LEU A 17 -13.60 -1.27 0.40
CA LEU A 17 -14.09 -2.47 1.05
C LEU A 17 -15.51 -2.21 1.57
N ILE A 18 -16.44 -3.11 1.26
CA ILE A 18 -17.78 -3.13 1.84
C ILE A 18 -17.99 -4.50 2.48
N GLY A 19 -18.44 -4.54 3.72
CA GLY A 19 -18.72 -5.80 4.41
C GLY A 19 -19.22 -5.63 5.83
N ASP A 20 -19.62 -6.75 6.43
CA ASP A 20 -19.86 -6.93 7.86
C ASP A 20 -18.79 -7.87 8.39
N LEU A 21 -17.67 -7.27 8.80
CA LEU A 21 -16.43 -8.00 9.07
C LEU A 21 -16.60 -9.11 10.11
N PRO A 22 -15.99 -10.28 9.88
CA PRO A 22 -14.94 -10.57 8.88
C PRO A 22 -15.44 -10.81 7.44
N ASP A 23 -16.74 -10.84 7.19
CA ASP A 23 -17.30 -11.13 5.88
C ASP A 23 -17.21 -9.91 4.97
N VAL A 24 -16.47 -10.03 3.86
CA VAL A 24 -16.26 -8.97 2.87
C VAL A 24 -17.12 -9.26 1.63
N ALA A 25 -18.08 -8.36 1.33
CA ALA A 25 -18.94 -8.46 0.18
C ALA A 25 -18.30 -7.85 -1.09
N VAL A 26 -17.60 -6.70 -0.94
CA VAL A 26 -16.94 -6.00 -2.03
C VAL A 26 -15.52 -5.63 -1.62
N ARG A 27 -14.56 -5.88 -2.51
CA ARG A 27 -13.20 -5.37 -2.42
C ARG A 27 -12.70 -4.95 -3.79
N GLU A 28 -12.68 -3.66 -4.01
CA GLU A 28 -12.29 -3.05 -5.28
C GLU A 28 -11.00 -2.22 -5.15
N SER A 29 -10.29 -2.07 -6.27
CA SER A 29 -9.12 -1.20 -6.37
C SER A 29 -9.05 -0.60 -7.77
N ARG A 30 -8.74 0.70 -7.83
CA ARG A 30 -8.49 1.42 -9.08
C ARG A 30 -7.14 2.11 -9.02
N VAL A 31 -6.33 1.96 -10.06
CA VAL A 31 -5.06 2.69 -10.20
C VAL A 31 -5.37 4.06 -10.79
N VAL A 32 -5.42 5.08 -9.95
CA VAL A 32 -5.80 6.46 -10.31
C VAL A 32 -4.60 7.39 -10.42
N ARG A 33 -3.45 7.02 -9.80
CA ARG A 33 -2.21 7.82 -9.79
C ARG A 33 -2.45 9.25 -9.30
N LEU A 34 -3.20 9.41 -8.21
CA LEU A 34 -3.53 10.72 -7.64
C LEU A 34 -2.27 11.53 -7.34
N GLY A 35 -1.23 10.89 -6.84
CA GLY A 35 0.01 11.55 -6.44
C GLY A 35 1.08 11.63 -7.52
N ALA A 36 0.78 11.31 -8.79
CA ALA A 36 1.75 11.44 -9.87
C ALA A 36 2.22 12.91 -10.01
N GLY A 37 3.53 13.12 -9.93
CA GLY A 37 4.17 14.45 -10.01
C GLY A 37 4.05 15.33 -8.76
N VAL A 38 3.35 14.90 -7.71
CA VAL A 38 3.19 15.69 -6.47
C VAL A 38 4.55 15.97 -5.81
N ASP A 39 5.46 15.00 -5.81
CA ASP A 39 6.80 15.17 -5.23
C ASP A 39 7.58 16.35 -5.88
N THR A 40 7.34 16.63 -7.15
CA THR A 40 8.00 17.70 -7.89
C THR A 40 7.20 19.00 -7.89
N THR A 41 5.87 18.91 -8.05
CA THR A 41 5.00 20.10 -8.25
C THR A 41 4.40 20.61 -6.95
N GLY A 42 4.20 19.71 -5.96
CA GLY A 42 3.45 19.96 -4.74
C GLY A 42 1.94 20.11 -4.99
N GLU A 43 1.41 19.62 -6.12
CA GLU A 43 -0.01 19.74 -6.47
C GLU A 43 -0.55 18.47 -7.13
N LEU A 44 -1.83 18.17 -6.86
CA LEU A 44 -2.60 17.15 -7.57
C LEU A 44 -2.97 17.69 -8.95
N SER A 45 -2.67 16.96 -10.02
CA SER A 45 -2.99 17.38 -11.38
C SER A 45 -4.48 17.22 -11.68
N GLU A 46 -5.02 18.04 -12.59
CA GLU A 46 -6.43 17.98 -13.00
C GLU A 46 -6.80 16.60 -13.57
N GLU A 47 -5.89 15.99 -14.35
CA GLU A 47 -6.12 14.65 -14.92
C GLU A 47 -6.13 13.55 -13.84
N ALA A 48 -5.30 13.68 -12.81
CA ALA A 48 -5.28 12.72 -11.70
C ALA A 48 -6.53 12.85 -10.84
N LEU A 49 -6.98 14.09 -10.58
CA LEU A 49 -8.24 14.39 -9.90
C LEU A 49 -9.42 13.82 -10.67
N ALA A 50 -9.52 14.06 -12.00
CA ALA A 50 -10.60 13.54 -12.82
C ALA A 50 -10.70 12.00 -12.75
N ARG A 51 -9.59 11.29 -12.97
CA ARG A 51 -9.56 9.82 -12.86
C ARG A 51 -9.96 9.33 -11.47
N THR A 52 -9.57 10.07 -10.43
CA THR A 52 -9.91 9.68 -9.05
C THR A 52 -11.39 9.90 -8.78
N PHE A 53 -11.96 11.00 -9.25
CA PHE A 53 -13.39 11.28 -9.12
C PHE A 53 -14.25 10.27 -9.89
N ASP A 54 -13.84 9.85 -11.09
CA ASP A 54 -14.52 8.77 -11.83
C ASP A 54 -14.58 7.47 -11.01
N ALA A 55 -13.46 7.10 -10.37
CA ALA A 55 -13.41 5.93 -9.50
C ALA A 55 -14.29 6.09 -8.23
N ILE A 56 -14.36 7.29 -7.67
CA ILE A 56 -15.22 7.60 -6.51
C ILE A 56 -16.70 7.50 -6.91
N ASP A 57 -17.09 7.94 -8.10
CA ASP A 57 -18.45 7.82 -8.60
C ASP A 57 -18.86 6.35 -8.77
N GLU A 58 -17.95 5.47 -9.26
CA GLU A 58 -18.16 4.01 -9.27
C GLU A 58 -18.35 3.46 -7.85
N PHE A 59 -17.50 3.87 -6.89
CA PHE A 59 -17.58 3.43 -5.50
C PHE A 59 -18.87 3.91 -4.81
N ALA A 60 -19.32 5.14 -5.12
CA ALA A 60 -20.60 5.64 -4.64
C ALA A 60 -21.79 4.79 -5.12
N ALA A 61 -21.72 4.26 -6.35
CA ALA A 61 -22.73 3.34 -6.86
C ALA A 61 -22.73 2.00 -6.08
N LEU A 62 -21.55 1.42 -5.84
CA LEU A 62 -21.42 0.19 -5.06
C LEU A 62 -21.89 0.34 -3.61
N LEU A 63 -21.55 1.45 -2.96
CA LEU A 63 -22.01 1.76 -1.60
C LEU A 63 -23.54 1.83 -1.51
N ARG A 64 -24.18 2.45 -2.51
CA ARG A 64 -25.67 2.50 -2.59
C ARG A 64 -26.27 1.13 -2.89
N GLU A 65 -25.67 0.33 -3.79
CA GLU A 65 -26.12 -1.04 -4.11
C GLU A 65 -26.12 -1.95 -2.90
N HIS A 66 -25.16 -1.75 -1.98
CA HIS A 66 -25.02 -2.51 -0.74
C HIS A 66 -25.69 -1.84 0.47
N ASP A 67 -26.53 -0.82 0.27
CA ASP A 67 -27.27 -0.11 1.33
C ASP A 67 -26.40 0.36 2.49
N VAL A 68 -25.14 0.78 2.22
CA VAL A 68 -24.23 1.28 3.25
C VAL A 68 -24.68 2.67 3.70
N ALA A 69 -25.02 2.82 4.99
CA ALA A 69 -25.42 4.11 5.54
C ALA A 69 -24.24 5.10 5.57
N GLN A 70 -24.51 6.37 5.37
CA GLN A 70 -23.46 7.40 5.24
C GLN A 70 -22.57 7.50 6.48
N ASP A 71 -23.14 7.36 7.67
CA ASP A 71 -22.42 7.33 8.97
C ASP A 71 -21.61 6.04 9.20
N ARG A 72 -21.70 5.09 8.27
CA ARG A 72 -20.93 3.84 8.22
C ARG A 72 -19.88 3.84 7.10
N ILE A 73 -19.63 5.00 6.48
CA ILE A 73 -18.59 5.18 5.47
C ILE A 73 -17.45 6.00 6.08
N ARG A 74 -16.22 5.50 5.97
CA ARG A 74 -15.01 6.22 6.35
C ARG A 74 -14.09 6.34 5.14
N PHE A 75 -13.78 7.58 4.75
CA PHE A 75 -12.89 7.88 3.65
C PHE A 75 -11.56 8.42 4.18
N CYS A 76 -10.50 7.64 4.02
CA CYS A 76 -9.16 8.03 4.41
C CYS A 76 -8.33 8.38 3.16
N ALA A 77 -7.51 9.43 3.26
CA ALA A 77 -6.53 9.81 2.25
C ALA A 77 -5.15 9.93 2.90
N THR A 78 -4.10 9.62 2.15
CA THR A 78 -2.76 9.48 2.71
C THR A 78 -1.76 10.43 2.06
N SER A 79 -0.51 10.04 1.86
CA SER A 79 0.62 10.92 1.56
C SER A 79 0.39 11.89 0.39
N ALA A 80 -0.20 11.46 -0.73
CA ALA A 80 -0.42 12.36 -1.88
C ALA A 80 -1.31 13.57 -1.53
N THR A 81 -2.38 13.33 -0.77
CA THR A 81 -3.30 14.39 -0.33
C THR A 81 -2.66 15.24 0.77
N ARG A 82 -1.91 14.61 1.67
CA ARG A 82 -1.18 15.27 2.75
C ARG A 82 -0.12 16.24 2.21
N ASP A 83 0.57 15.86 1.13
CA ASP A 83 1.69 16.62 0.54
C ASP A 83 1.23 17.73 -0.43
N ALA A 84 -0.03 17.67 -0.90
CA ALA A 84 -0.52 18.56 -1.94
C ALA A 84 -1.06 19.91 -1.39
N ARG A 85 -0.60 21.03 -1.96
CA ARG A 85 -1.11 22.36 -1.61
C ARG A 85 -2.57 22.59 -2.00
N ASN A 86 -3.05 21.90 -3.03
CA ASN A 86 -4.42 21.98 -3.54
C ASN A 86 -5.31 20.83 -3.05
N ALA A 87 -4.98 20.19 -1.93
CA ALA A 87 -5.75 19.09 -1.34
C ALA A 87 -7.24 19.41 -1.15
N ALA A 88 -7.60 20.69 -0.90
CA ALA A 88 -8.97 21.13 -0.75
C ALA A 88 -9.84 20.80 -1.98
N VAL A 89 -9.31 20.90 -3.19
CA VAL A 89 -10.04 20.55 -4.43
C VAL A 89 -10.48 19.08 -4.41
N PHE A 90 -9.59 18.20 -3.92
CA PHE A 90 -9.89 16.77 -3.80
C PHE A 90 -10.92 16.52 -2.69
N THR A 91 -10.72 17.05 -1.49
CA THR A 91 -11.61 16.80 -0.35
C THR A 91 -13.02 17.34 -0.57
N ASP A 92 -13.14 18.52 -1.19
CA ASP A 92 -14.44 19.09 -1.55
C ASP A 92 -15.14 18.25 -2.63
N GLY A 93 -14.40 17.79 -3.65
CA GLY A 93 -14.94 16.92 -4.68
C GLY A 93 -15.41 15.55 -4.17
N VAL A 94 -14.76 14.98 -3.13
CA VAL A 94 -15.24 13.77 -2.45
C VAL A 94 -16.53 14.05 -1.69
N ARG A 95 -16.59 15.15 -0.93
CA ARG A 95 -17.79 15.55 -0.16
C ARG A 95 -19.00 15.74 -1.08
N GLU A 96 -18.81 16.35 -2.26
CA GLU A 96 -19.88 16.54 -3.24
C GLU A 96 -20.46 15.21 -3.76
N ARG A 97 -19.63 14.15 -3.90
CA ARG A 97 -20.00 12.85 -4.48
C ARG A 97 -20.55 11.86 -3.48
N LEU A 98 -19.93 11.80 -2.31
CA LEU A 98 -20.22 10.79 -1.28
C LEU A 98 -20.99 11.36 -0.08
N GLY A 99 -20.97 12.69 0.11
CA GLY A 99 -21.55 13.33 1.30
C GLY A 99 -20.76 13.08 2.59
N VAL A 100 -19.54 12.51 2.51
CA VAL A 100 -18.67 12.25 3.66
C VAL A 100 -17.44 13.12 3.61
N ASP A 101 -16.87 13.42 4.77
CA ASP A 101 -15.61 14.13 4.87
C ASP A 101 -14.42 13.19 4.62
N VAL A 102 -13.35 13.73 4.03
CA VAL A 102 -12.09 13.02 3.87
C VAL A 102 -11.23 13.22 5.11
N GLU A 103 -10.82 12.13 5.73
CA GLU A 103 -9.81 12.14 6.77
C GLU A 103 -8.41 12.03 6.12
N VAL A 104 -7.65 13.11 6.16
CA VAL A 104 -6.25 13.09 5.71
C VAL A 104 -5.39 12.60 6.86
N LEU A 105 -5.01 11.33 6.78
CA LEU A 105 -4.27 10.66 7.84
C LEU A 105 -2.84 11.20 7.98
N SER A 106 -2.40 11.39 9.22
CA SER A 106 -0.97 11.47 9.52
C SER A 106 -0.29 10.12 9.26
N GLY A 107 1.04 10.12 9.10
CA GLY A 107 1.78 8.86 8.93
C GLY A 107 1.64 7.91 10.12
N GLU A 108 1.47 8.44 11.33
CA GLU A 108 1.26 7.65 12.55
C GLU A 108 -0.12 6.97 12.57
N GLU A 109 -1.18 7.71 12.19
CA GLU A 109 -2.54 7.16 12.07
C GLU A 109 -2.63 6.11 10.96
N GLU A 110 -1.99 6.37 9.81
CA GLU A 110 -1.89 5.44 8.69
C GLU A 110 -1.21 4.13 9.13
N ALA A 111 -0.07 4.22 9.82
CA ALA A 111 0.67 3.08 10.36
C ALA A 111 -0.15 2.27 11.38
N ALA A 112 -0.88 2.94 12.27
CA ALA A 112 -1.74 2.27 13.24
C ALA A 112 -2.87 1.46 12.58
N LEU A 113 -3.52 2.03 11.56
CA LEU A 113 -4.57 1.35 10.79
C LEU A 113 -4.01 0.17 9.98
N VAL A 114 -2.84 0.32 9.36
CA VAL A 114 -2.14 -0.76 8.65
C VAL A 114 -1.86 -1.92 9.61
N TYR A 115 -1.30 -1.64 10.78
CA TYR A 115 -0.96 -2.66 11.77
C TYR A 115 -2.21 -3.39 12.27
N ALA A 116 -3.24 -2.66 12.66
CA ALA A 116 -4.50 -3.23 13.12
C ALA A 116 -5.15 -4.11 12.04
N GLY A 117 -5.16 -3.66 10.78
CA GLY A 117 -5.70 -4.42 9.65
C GLY A 117 -4.95 -5.73 9.43
N ALA A 118 -3.62 -5.66 9.39
CA ALA A 118 -2.77 -6.80 9.07
C ALA A 118 -2.72 -7.85 10.19
N THR A 119 -2.72 -7.44 11.46
CA THR A 119 -2.54 -8.36 12.59
C THR A 119 -3.84 -8.98 13.10
N ARG A 120 -4.94 -8.23 13.07
CA ARG A 120 -6.25 -8.72 13.57
C ARG A 120 -6.83 -9.84 12.71
N ALA A 121 -6.46 -9.92 11.42
CA ALA A 121 -6.94 -10.94 10.49
C ALA A 121 -6.15 -12.27 10.57
N LEU A 122 -5.03 -12.30 11.31
CA LEU A 122 -4.15 -13.48 11.36
C LEU A 122 -4.51 -14.42 12.52
N GLU A 123 -4.90 -15.65 12.14
CA GLU A 123 -5.10 -16.76 13.07
C GLU A 123 -4.32 -18.00 12.57
N PRO A 124 -3.45 -18.61 13.38
CA PRO A 124 -3.06 -18.22 14.73
C PRO A 124 -2.14 -16.99 14.74
N SER A 125 -2.08 -16.29 15.88
CA SER A 125 -1.18 -15.15 16.06
C SER A 125 0.27 -15.54 15.75
N PRO A 126 0.98 -14.79 14.90
CA PRO A 126 2.35 -15.10 14.53
C PRO A 126 3.34 -14.84 15.69
N PRO A 127 4.55 -15.43 15.64
CA PRO A 127 5.59 -15.18 16.64
C PRO A 127 6.00 -13.70 16.72
N ASP A 128 6.00 -13.15 17.93
CA ASP A 128 6.42 -11.78 18.24
C ASP A 128 7.95 -11.62 18.35
N PRO A 129 8.52 -10.41 18.12
CA PRO A 129 7.83 -9.21 17.60
C PRO A 129 7.45 -9.33 16.11
N VAL A 130 6.31 -8.70 15.74
CA VAL A 130 5.81 -8.65 14.37
C VAL A 130 6.17 -7.32 13.74
N LEU A 131 6.80 -7.33 12.57
CA LEU A 131 7.00 -6.16 11.72
C LEU A 131 5.95 -6.18 10.60
N VAL A 132 5.06 -5.22 10.59
CA VAL A 132 4.13 -4.98 9.46
C VAL A 132 4.73 -3.92 8.55
N VAL A 133 4.68 -4.18 7.23
CA VAL A 133 5.22 -3.31 6.19
C VAL A 133 4.15 -3.04 5.13
N ASP A 134 3.84 -1.77 4.90
CA ASP A 134 3.04 -1.31 3.77
C ASP A 134 3.85 -0.37 2.88
N ILE A 135 4.10 -0.75 1.62
CA ILE A 135 4.83 0.07 0.65
C ILE A 135 3.81 0.74 -0.26
N GLY A 136 3.49 1.98 0.05
CA GLY A 136 2.61 2.81 -0.75
C GLY A 136 3.27 3.41 -1.99
N GLY A 137 2.55 4.34 -2.64
CA GLY A 137 3.10 5.11 -3.76
C GLY A 137 4.02 6.24 -3.30
N GLY A 138 3.68 6.94 -2.23
CA GLY A 138 4.41 8.10 -1.71
C GLY A 138 5.18 7.83 -0.43
N SER A 139 4.70 6.94 0.42
CA SER A 139 5.30 6.59 1.72
C SER A 139 5.43 5.07 1.90
N THR A 140 6.13 4.69 2.96
CA THR A 140 6.23 3.31 3.44
C THR A 140 6.07 3.31 4.96
N GLU A 141 5.07 2.57 5.43
CA GLU A 141 4.78 2.39 6.84
C GLU A 141 5.51 1.15 7.36
N LEU A 142 6.21 1.30 8.48
CA LEU A 142 6.87 0.24 9.22
C LEU A 142 6.36 0.26 10.65
N VAL A 143 5.76 -0.84 11.09
CA VAL A 143 5.21 -0.95 12.43
C VAL A 143 5.74 -2.22 13.09
N LEU A 144 6.51 -2.06 14.14
CA LEU A 144 6.96 -3.13 14.99
C LEU A 144 6.05 -3.24 16.20
N GLY A 145 5.56 -4.42 16.53
CA GLY A 145 4.65 -4.59 17.65
C GLY A 145 4.65 -5.99 18.23
N THR A 146 4.03 -6.09 19.40
CA THR A 146 3.97 -7.31 20.23
C THR A 146 2.54 -7.53 20.71
N ALA A 147 2.09 -8.78 20.70
CA ALA A 147 0.76 -9.17 21.17
C ALA A 147 -0.40 -8.34 20.57
N GLY A 148 -0.31 -8.03 19.29
CA GLY A 148 -1.32 -7.25 18.56
C GLY A 148 -1.30 -5.74 18.82
N THR A 149 -0.31 -5.24 19.58
CA THR A 149 -0.16 -3.81 19.90
C THR A 149 1.10 -3.24 19.25
N PRO A 150 1.04 -2.06 18.59
CA PRO A 150 2.23 -1.37 18.11
C PRO A 150 3.13 -0.94 19.26
N ASP A 151 4.43 -1.31 19.20
CA ASP A 151 5.47 -0.84 20.11
C ASP A 151 6.17 0.41 19.53
N ALA A 152 6.40 0.42 18.21
CA ALA A 152 7.01 1.53 17.49
C ALA A 152 6.50 1.55 16.04
N ALA A 153 6.25 2.75 15.52
CA ALA A 153 5.76 2.97 14.17
C ALA A 153 6.47 4.15 13.52
N VAL A 154 6.68 4.07 12.20
CA VAL A 154 7.19 5.17 11.39
C VAL A 154 6.58 5.12 10.00
N SER A 155 6.26 6.29 9.45
CA SER A 155 6.00 6.48 8.03
C SER A 155 7.19 7.20 7.41
N LEU A 156 7.79 6.59 6.40
CA LEU A 156 8.96 7.11 5.69
C LEU A 156 8.53 7.63 4.32
N ASP A 157 9.06 8.79 3.90
CA ASP A 157 8.78 9.41 2.59
C ASP A 157 9.50 8.69 1.43
N ILE A 158 9.43 7.35 1.45
CA ILE A 158 9.91 6.44 0.42
C ILE A 158 8.74 5.58 -0.07
N GLY A 159 8.29 5.83 -1.29
CA GLY A 159 7.19 5.10 -1.91
C GLY A 159 7.52 4.74 -3.36
N SER A 160 6.79 3.80 -3.93
CA SER A 160 7.08 3.25 -5.27
C SER A 160 6.97 4.29 -6.39
N VAL A 161 6.02 5.22 -6.32
CA VAL A 161 5.87 6.33 -7.29
C VAL A 161 6.95 7.38 -7.05
N ARG A 162 7.07 7.85 -5.81
CA ARG A 162 8.03 8.89 -5.40
C ARG A 162 9.47 8.53 -5.80
N LEU A 163 9.93 7.33 -5.48
CA LEU A 163 11.30 6.92 -5.78
C LEU A 163 11.50 6.58 -7.27
N HIS A 164 10.46 6.10 -7.96
CA HIS A 164 10.51 5.95 -9.41
C HIS A 164 10.73 7.32 -10.07
N GLU A 165 9.95 8.33 -9.72
CA GLU A 165 10.04 9.69 -10.27
C GLU A 165 11.38 10.38 -9.96
N ARG A 166 11.96 10.10 -8.77
CA ARG A 166 13.24 10.68 -8.37
C ARG A 166 14.46 10.05 -9.04
N TYR A 167 14.45 8.73 -9.25
CA TYR A 167 15.67 7.98 -9.55
C TYR A 167 15.63 7.13 -10.82
N LEU A 168 14.48 6.53 -11.18
CA LEU A 168 14.43 5.48 -12.22
C LEU A 168 13.91 6.03 -13.54
N HIS A 169 14.74 6.87 -14.20
CA HIS A 169 14.35 7.59 -15.43
C HIS A 169 14.60 6.80 -16.72
N ASP A 170 15.53 5.83 -16.70
CA ASP A 170 15.81 4.95 -17.85
C ASP A 170 14.98 3.67 -17.82
N ASP A 171 14.75 3.05 -18.99
CA ASP A 171 13.98 1.81 -19.12
C ASP A 171 14.74 0.75 -19.96
N PRO A 172 15.24 -0.32 -19.31
CA PRO A 172 15.30 -0.55 -17.87
C PRO A 172 16.22 0.42 -17.14
N PRO A 173 16.03 0.61 -15.81
CA PRO A 173 16.86 1.54 -15.05
C PRO A 173 18.33 1.10 -15.04
N THR A 174 19.23 2.07 -15.10
CA THR A 174 20.68 1.79 -15.03
C THR A 174 21.11 1.34 -13.63
N THR A 175 22.27 0.67 -13.57
CA THR A 175 22.85 0.29 -12.27
C THR A 175 23.14 1.51 -11.38
N ALA A 176 23.47 2.66 -11.96
CA ALA A 176 23.70 3.89 -11.21
C ALA A 176 22.39 4.41 -10.57
N GLN A 177 21.28 4.40 -11.32
CA GLN A 177 19.96 4.80 -10.84
C GLN A 177 19.44 3.87 -9.74
N THR A 178 19.55 2.55 -9.93
CA THR A 178 19.12 1.58 -8.92
C THR A 178 19.94 1.70 -7.62
N ARG A 179 21.24 1.98 -7.71
CA ARG A 179 22.09 2.22 -6.54
C ARG A 179 21.73 3.53 -5.82
N ALA A 180 21.46 4.60 -6.55
CA ALA A 180 21.04 5.87 -5.96
C ALA A 180 19.70 5.72 -5.23
N CYS A 181 18.72 5.06 -5.85
CA CYS A 181 17.44 4.74 -5.23
C CYS A 181 17.62 3.89 -3.94
N ALA A 182 18.43 2.82 -4.02
CA ALA A 182 18.70 1.98 -2.86
C ALA A 182 19.39 2.74 -1.72
N ALA A 183 20.30 3.68 -2.04
CA ALA A 183 20.98 4.49 -1.03
C ALA A 183 20.04 5.44 -0.29
N ASP A 184 19.05 6.03 -0.97
CA ASP A 184 18.02 6.85 -0.35
C ASP A 184 17.13 6.02 0.59
N VAL A 185 16.71 4.83 0.12
CA VAL A 185 15.99 3.88 0.98
C VAL A 185 16.81 3.50 2.21
N ASP A 186 18.09 3.20 2.04
CA ASP A 186 18.99 2.84 3.15
C ASP A 186 19.10 3.97 4.16
N ALA A 187 19.27 5.21 3.69
CA ALA A 187 19.36 6.39 4.56
C ALA A 187 18.06 6.59 5.37
N ALA A 188 16.89 6.44 4.72
CA ALA A 188 15.59 6.55 5.38
C ALA A 188 15.40 5.45 6.45
N LEU A 189 15.75 4.20 6.13
CA LEU A 189 15.66 3.08 7.07
C LEU A 189 16.63 3.23 8.25
N ASP A 190 17.86 3.69 8.01
CA ASP A 190 18.85 3.92 9.07
C ASP A 190 18.42 5.08 9.98
N GLY A 191 17.72 6.09 9.43
CA GLY A 191 17.15 7.21 10.19
C GLY A 191 15.86 6.89 10.93
N SER A 192 15.22 5.74 10.68
CA SER A 192 13.91 5.38 11.24
C SER A 192 13.90 5.16 12.75
N GLY A 193 15.05 4.76 13.30
CA GLY A 193 15.17 4.36 14.71
C GLY A 193 14.55 3.01 15.06
N LEU A 194 13.98 2.27 14.08
CA LEU A 194 13.39 0.95 14.31
C LEU A 194 14.46 -0.17 14.26
N ASP A 195 14.44 -1.07 15.24
CA ASP A 195 15.25 -2.31 15.21
C ASP A 195 14.54 -3.39 14.38
N LEU A 196 14.64 -3.29 13.04
CA LEU A 196 14.04 -4.26 12.11
C LEU A 196 14.61 -5.68 12.30
N ALA A 197 15.83 -5.81 12.85
CA ALA A 197 16.47 -7.09 13.08
C ALA A 197 15.86 -7.86 14.28
N SER A 198 15.10 -7.19 15.14
CA SER A 198 14.38 -7.82 16.27
C SER A 198 13.13 -8.60 15.81
N ALA A 199 12.56 -8.28 14.63
CA ALA A 199 11.36 -8.92 14.14
C ALA A 199 11.54 -10.44 13.96
N ARG A 200 10.62 -11.22 14.50
CA ARG A 200 10.54 -12.68 14.32
C ARG A 200 9.56 -13.06 13.22
N THR A 201 8.60 -12.19 12.97
CA THR A 201 7.66 -12.29 11.85
C THR A 201 7.66 -10.98 11.08
N VAL A 202 7.68 -11.06 9.75
CA VAL A 202 7.50 -9.91 8.84
C VAL A 202 6.26 -10.16 8.01
N ILE A 203 5.35 -9.20 8.02
CA ILE A 203 4.10 -9.21 7.25
C ILE A 203 4.15 -8.08 6.23
N GLY A 204 3.95 -8.41 4.97
CA GLY A 204 3.85 -7.42 3.90
C GLY A 204 2.44 -7.33 3.35
N THR A 205 1.88 -6.12 3.29
CA THR A 205 0.46 -5.91 2.95
C THR A 205 0.22 -5.19 1.64
N SER A 206 1.15 -4.42 1.15
CA SER A 206 0.94 -3.51 0.01
C SER A 206 0.77 -4.19 -1.34
N GLY A 207 0.25 -3.42 -2.29
CA GLY A 207 0.14 -3.86 -3.68
C GLY A 207 1.49 -4.19 -4.33
N THR A 208 2.59 -3.57 -3.91
CA THR A 208 3.94 -3.91 -4.34
C THR A 208 4.31 -5.32 -3.90
N ILE A 209 4.18 -5.62 -2.61
CA ILE A 209 4.57 -6.91 -2.02
C ILE A 209 3.71 -8.04 -2.57
N LYS A 210 2.40 -7.82 -2.66
CA LYS A 210 1.45 -8.77 -3.26
C LYS A 210 1.78 -9.09 -4.72
N THR A 211 2.12 -8.07 -5.51
CA THR A 211 2.52 -8.24 -6.91
C THR A 211 3.83 -9.04 -7.05
N LEU A 212 4.83 -8.77 -6.18
CA LEU A 212 6.07 -9.55 -6.16
C LEU A 212 5.81 -11.00 -5.74
N ALA A 213 4.92 -11.24 -4.78
CA ALA A 213 4.53 -12.59 -4.37
C ALA A 213 3.85 -13.35 -5.50
N ALA A 214 2.91 -12.73 -6.23
CA ALA A 214 2.29 -13.34 -7.42
C ALA A 214 3.32 -13.79 -8.44
N GLY A 215 4.33 -12.96 -8.70
CA GLY A 215 5.42 -13.29 -9.61
C GLY A 215 6.38 -14.36 -9.09
N LEU A 216 6.65 -14.39 -7.78
CA LEU A 216 7.46 -15.44 -7.16
C LEU A 216 6.77 -16.80 -7.20
N MET A 217 5.44 -16.82 -7.15
CA MET A 217 4.60 -18.01 -7.26
C MET A 217 4.32 -18.40 -8.72
N ASP A 218 4.76 -17.58 -9.70
CA ASP A 218 4.52 -17.76 -11.12
C ASP A 218 3.03 -17.94 -11.47
N LEU A 219 2.17 -17.10 -10.86
CA LEU A 219 0.73 -17.22 -11.05
C LEU A 219 0.32 -16.84 -12.48
N PRO A 220 -0.68 -17.53 -13.07
CA PRO A 220 -1.18 -17.23 -14.41
C PRO A 220 -1.97 -15.90 -14.49
N ALA A 221 -2.37 -15.35 -13.34
CA ALA A 221 -3.03 -14.05 -13.17
C ALA A 221 -2.82 -13.59 -11.74
N PHE A 222 -3.14 -12.33 -11.44
CA PHE A 222 -3.16 -11.86 -10.04
C PHE A 222 -4.34 -12.49 -9.31
N ASP A 223 -4.05 -13.30 -8.31
CA ASP A 223 -5.03 -14.05 -7.52
C ASP A 223 -4.81 -13.75 -6.04
N ARG A 224 -5.76 -13.05 -5.42
CA ARG A 224 -5.70 -12.62 -4.02
C ARG A 224 -5.70 -13.79 -3.06
N ASP A 225 -6.57 -14.77 -3.31
CA ASP A 225 -6.75 -15.93 -2.42
C ASP A 225 -5.48 -16.81 -2.42
N ALA A 226 -4.84 -16.93 -3.58
CA ALA A 226 -3.59 -17.67 -3.70
C ALA A 226 -2.41 -16.95 -3.01
N ILE A 227 -2.43 -15.62 -2.99
CA ILE A 227 -1.34 -14.79 -2.43
C ILE A 227 -1.47 -14.64 -0.91
N ASP A 228 -2.70 -14.58 -0.38
CA ASP A 228 -2.94 -14.38 1.04
C ASP A 228 -2.38 -15.54 1.86
N GLY A 229 -1.64 -15.20 2.91
CA GLY A 229 -0.93 -16.19 3.73
C GLY A 229 0.31 -16.83 3.08
N ALA A 230 0.65 -16.48 1.82
CA ALA A 230 1.86 -16.98 1.19
C ALA A 230 3.11 -16.59 1.98
N THR A 231 4.10 -17.52 2.01
CA THR A 231 5.34 -17.32 2.78
C THR A 231 6.60 -17.41 1.90
N PRO A 232 6.85 -16.44 1.03
CA PRO A 232 8.02 -16.46 0.15
C PRO A 232 9.34 -16.43 0.92
N LEU A 233 10.39 -17.02 0.33
CA LEU A 233 11.75 -16.94 0.84
C LEU A 233 12.35 -15.57 0.53
N VAL A 234 12.95 -14.93 1.54
CA VAL A 234 13.69 -13.65 1.40
C VAL A 234 14.76 -13.74 0.30
N ALA A 235 15.55 -14.81 0.29
CA ALA A 235 16.58 -15.01 -0.73
C ALA A 235 16.02 -15.16 -2.16
N ALA A 236 14.82 -15.74 -2.31
CA ALA A 236 14.14 -15.82 -3.60
C ALA A 236 13.62 -14.44 -4.04
N THR A 237 13.13 -13.66 -3.08
CA THR A 237 12.64 -12.29 -3.32
C THR A 237 13.77 -11.39 -3.82
N HIS A 238 14.95 -11.41 -3.22
CA HIS A 238 16.08 -10.60 -3.69
C HIS A 238 16.45 -10.94 -5.16
N ARG A 239 16.56 -12.23 -5.51
CA ARG A 239 16.82 -12.62 -6.91
C ARG A 239 15.70 -12.23 -7.87
N PHE A 240 14.46 -12.23 -7.40
CA PHE A 240 13.32 -11.81 -8.20
C PHE A 240 13.33 -10.31 -8.43
N VAL A 241 13.68 -9.52 -7.42
CA VAL A 241 13.86 -8.07 -7.54
C VAL A 241 14.92 -7.74 -8.59
N ASP A 242 16.07 -8.42 -8.57
CA ASP A 242 17.11 -8.22 -9.60
C ASP A 242 16.59 -8.49 -11.01
N ARG A 243 15.79 -9.55 -11.22
CA ARG A 243 15.15 -9.83 -12.50
C ARG A 243 14.18 -8.73 -12.90
N MET A 244 13.34 -8.27 -11.97
CA MET A 244 12.37 -7.21 -12.26
C MET A 244 13.03 -5.89 -12.65
N LEU A 245 14.18 -5.57 -12.04
CA LEU A 245 14.94 -4.37 -12.38
C LEU A 245 15.64 -4.45 -13.73
N ALA A 246 15.99 -5.65 -14.17
CA ALA A 246 16.59 -5.88 -15.51
C ALA A 246 15.56 -5.84 -16.67
N MET A 247 14.26 -5.90 -16.36
CA MET A 247 13.18 -5.86 -17.36
C MET A 247 12.80 -4.42 -17.70
N SER A 248 12.54 -4.16 -18.99
CA SER A 248 11.87 -2.94 -19.43
C SER A 248 10.40 -2.92 -19.01
N VAL A 249 9.79 -1.74 -19.00
CA VAL A 249 8.33 -1.57 -18.76
C VAL A 249 7.52 -2.40 -19.75
N ALA A 250 7.94 -2.42 -21.03
CA ALA A 250 7.28 -3.21 -22.07
C ALA A 250 7.32 -4.73 -21.79
N GLU A 251 8.40 -5.25 -21.20
CA GLU A 251 8.49 -6.65 -20.78
C GLU A 251 7.64 -6.92 -19.54
N ARG A 252 7.63 -6.01 -18.57
CA ARG A 252 6.79 -6.11 -17.36
C ARG A 252 5.30 -6.10 -17.70
N LEU A 253 4.86 -5.32 -18.69
CA LEU A 253 3.47 -5.29 -19.16
C LEU A 253 2.97 -6.63 -19.75
N ARG A 254 3.87 -7.57 -20.07
CA ARG A 254 3.51 -8.92 -20.53
C ARG A 254 3.32 -9.92 -19.38
N LEU A 255 3.65 -9.54 -18.15
CA LEU A 255 3.50 -10.39 -16.98
C LEU A 255 2.02 -10.48 -16.59
N PRO A 256 1.41 -11.68 -16.60
CA PRO A 256 -0.05 -11.81 -16.49
C PRO A 256 -0.59 -11.43 -15.10
N TRP A 257 0.25 -11.47 -14.09
CA TRP A 257 -0.07 -11.13 -12.70
C TRP A 257 0.22 -9.66 -12.35
N LEU A 258 0.86 -8.90 -13.25
CA LEU A 258 1.22 -7.50 -13.01
C LEU A 258 0.14 -6.57 -13.58
N HIS A 259 -0.48 -5.77 -12.72
CA HIS A 259 -1.41 -4.73 -13.19
C HIS A 259 -0.66 -3.67 -14.02
N PRO A 260 -1.14 -3.33 -15.24
CA PRO A 260 -0.44 -2.39 -16.14
C PRO A 260 -0.08 -1.05 -15.50
N GLY A 261 -0.95 -0.51 -14.64
CA GLY A 261 -0.73 0.73 -13.91
C GLY A 261 0.34 0.67 -12.82
N ARG A 262 1.06 -0.46 -12.67
CA ARG A 262 2.20 -0.63 -11.75
C ARG A 262 3.51 -0.94 -12.47
N ALA A 263 3.47 -1.19 -13.78
CA ALA A 263 4.61 -1.72 -14.53
C ALA A 263 5.85 -0.80 -14.49
N ASP A 264 5.65 0.50 -14.44
CA ASP A 264 6.72 1.50 -14.34
C ASP A 264 7.27 1.59 -12.91
N VAL A 265 6.40 1.71 -11.91
CA VAL A 265 6.78 2.01 -10.53
C VAL A 265 7.17 0.79 -9.69
N ILE A 266 6.85 -0.44 -10.14
CA ILE A 266 7.11 -1.67 -9.38
C ILE A 266 8.59 -1.87 -9.06
N GLY A 267 9.51 -1.39 -9.92
CA GLY A 267 10.95 -1.50 -9.71
C GLY A 267 11.41 -0.76 -8.47
N ALA A 268 10.91 0.46 -8.24
CA ALA A 268 11.22 1.23 -7.03
C ALA A 268 10.65 0.57 -5.78
N GLY A 269 9.39 0.12 -5.83
CA GLY A 269 8.77 -0.61 -4.72
C GLY A 269 9.52 -1.91 -4.39
N ALA A 270 10.02 -2.62 -5.40
CA ALA A 270 10.82 -3.83 -5.24
C ALA A 270 12.17 -3.54 -4.56
N ILE A 271 12.83 -2.41 -4.88
CA ILE A 271 14.03 -1.96 -4.17
C ILE A 271 13.71 -1.72 -2.69
N ILE A 272 12.66 -0.95 -2.38
CA ILE A 272 12.25 -0.68 -1.00
C ILE A 272 12.09 -1.99 -0.23
N TRP A 273 11.29 -2.92 -0.79
CA TRP A 273 11.05 -4.22 -0.15
C TRP A 273 12.33 -5.01 0.10
N SER A 274 13.20 -5.09 -0.91
CA SER A 274 14.48 -5.78 -0.79
C SER A 274 15.37 -5.18 0.30
N ARG A 275 15.40 -3.83 0.44
CA ARG A 275 16.22 -3.15 1.46
C ARG A 275 15.67 -3.33 2.87
N ILE A 276 14.34 -3.38 3.04
CA ILE A 276 13.69 -3.69 4.32
C ILE A 276 14.03 -5.13 4.73
N LEU A 277 13.80 -6.11 3.84
CA LEU A 277 14.08 -7.52 4.12
C LEU A 277 15.56 -7.77 4.48
N ALA A 278 16.48 -7.06 3.83
CA ALA A 278 17.92 -7.17 4.12
C ALA A 278 18.31 -6.72 5.54
N ARG A 279 17.46 -5.96 6.23
CA ARG A 279 17.64 -5.52 7.62
C ARG A 279 16.97 -6.43 8.64
N THR A 280 16.16 -7.38 8.20
CA THR A 280 15.55 -8.39 9.06
C THR A 280 16.41 -9.63 9.14
N ARG A 281 16.07 -10.54 10.07
CA ARG A 281 16.74 -11.85 10.21
C ARG A 281 15.85 -13.01 9.81
N VAL A 282 14.66 -12.72 9.28
CA VAL A 282 13.72 -13.76 8.88
C VAL A 282 14.15 -14.41 7.56
N GLU A 283 13.94 -15.70 7.42
CA GLU A 283 14.19 -16.41 6.17
C GLU A 283 12.98 -16.33 5.21
N ARG A 284 11.80 -16.12 5.79
CA ARG A 284 10.51 -16.01 5.10
C ARG A 284 9.70 -14.85 5.67
N TYR A 285 8.82 -14.29 4.85
CA TYR A 285 7.84 -13.31 5.29
C TYR A 285 6.43 -13.79 4.94
N VAL A 286 5.42 -13.24 5.59
CA VAL A 286 4.00 -13.51 5.30
C VAL A 286 3.47 -12.40 4.39
N VAL A 287 2.73 -12.78 3.36
CA VAL A 287 1.97 -11.83 2.54
C VAL A 287 0.55 -11.79 3.06
N SER A 288 0.00 -10.60 3.31
CA SER A 288 -1.37 -10.45 3.77
C SER A 288 -2.19 -9.61 2.81
N GLU A 289 -3.40 -10.07 2.50
CA GLU A 289 -4.41 -9.28 1.81
C GLU A 289 -5.05 -8.25 2.74
N ALA A 290 -5.09 -8.50 4.04
CA ALA A 290 -5.56 -7.53 5.01
C ALA A 290 -4.53 -6.40 5.15
N ASP A 291 -4.97 -5.19 4.80
CA ASP A 291 -4.18 -3.96 4.77
C ASP A 291 -4.93 -2.83 5.50
N ILE A 292 -4.57 -1.58 5.23
CA ILE A 292 -5.21 -0.39 5.82
C ILE A 292 -6.74 -0.39 5.67
N LEU A 293 -7.28 -0.95 4.57
CA LEU A 293 -8.73 -1.03 4.38
C LEU A 293 -9.43 -1.82 5.49
N TYR A 294 -8.83 -2.93 5.93
CA TYR A 294 -9.36 -3.70 7.06
C TYR A 294 -9.24 -2.90 8.37
N GLY A 295 -8.14 -2.19 8.57
CA GLY A 295 -7.99 -1.30 9.73
C GLY A 295 -9.06 -0.21 9.77
N ILE A 296 -9.32 0.44 8.63
CA ILE A 296 -10.39 1.43 8.49
C ILE A 296 -11.75 0.79 8.76
N ALA A 297 -12.05 -0.37 8.15
CA ALA A 297 -13.33 -1.06 8.31
C ALA A 297 -13.56 -1.50 9.77
N TRP A 298 -12.53 -2.06 10.44
CA TRP A 298 -12.62 -2.43 11.87
C TRP A 298 -12.88 -1.21 12.75
N SER A 299 -12.29 -0.05 12.46
CA SER A 299 -12.51 1.17 13.25
C SER A 299 -13.95 1.72 13.16
N ILE A 300 -14.68 1.38 12.09
CA ILE A 300 -16.10 1.71 11.95
C ILE A 300 -16.98 0.68 12.68
N ALA A 301 -16.59 -0.61 12.58
CA ALA A 301 -17.35 -1.70 13.18
C ALA A 301 -17.29 -1.70 14.70
N ASP A 302 -16.10 -1.42 15.27
CA ASP A 302 -15.82 -1.38 16.72
C ASP A 302 -15.21 -0.01 17.07
N PRO A 303 -16.00 1.06 17.15
CA PRO A 303 -15.48 2.34 17.60
C PRO A 303 -15.06 2.23 19.08
N SER A 304 -13.75 2.34 19.35
CA SER A 304 -13.13 2.32 20.69
C SER A 304 -13.43 3.58 21.49
#